data_635da35cac1f6da3287f8cf1cb6dba35
#
_entry.id   635da35cac1f6da3287f8cf1cb6dba35
#
_cell.length_a   1.000
_cell.length_b   1.000
_cell.length_c   1.000
_cell.angle_alpha   90.00
_cell.angle_beta   90.00
_cell.angle_gamma   90.00
#
_symmetry.space_group_name_H-M   'P 1'
#
loop_
_entity.id
_entity.type
_entity.pdbx_description
1 polymer ?
#
loop_
_entity_poly.entity_id
_entity_poly.type
_entity_poly.pdbx_seq_one_letter_code
_entity_poly.pdbx_strand_id
1 'polypeptide(L)'
;RGELRETLEPLTADALRARSGSEKLWEQYQRPQLEALLHPIHAATPLARAYYFRFLSFVELEQLLAKIGNAAKEGSGFAAKWQASAEEKMQTGDMYAEMTPILPAAEGPIETITLRYPAHEAQELSNFRPGDIVILYPYPKGQEPNATRTMVLRATIAEIGTAQLSLTLRNPQGDARIFTYYKEAYWAIEHDLFDSSFTALYRGLHAFLSAPADRQSLLLLQRTPRVNLQRQLKGDYGDFNELALRIKQAEELFLLIGPPGTGKTSYGLVNTLKEELLEPDTHIALMAYTNRAVDEICSKLTAEGIDYLRIGSSLSAAPAYRKQLLQTRVNDCGKLTEVRTLIERTRVFVGTTTAFNAQPALFQLKQFDLAIIDEASQLLEPHLIGLLSACANGKPAIRKIVLIGDHKQLPA
;
A
#
# COMPACT_ATOMS: atom_id res chain seq x y z
N ARG A 1 -25.87 -2.66 9.74
CA ARG A 1 -24.97 -3.84 9.63
C ARG A 1 -25.55 -4.97 8.75
N GLY A 2 -26.87 -5.07 8.57
CA GLY A 2 -27.53 -6.02 7.66
C GLY A 2 -27.53 -5.59 6.21
N GLU A 3 -27.63 -4.29 5.94
CA GLU A 3 -27.89 -3.72 4.60
C GLU A 3 -26.86 -4.10 3.52
N LEU A 4 -25.55 -4.06 3.83
CA LEU A 4 -24.51 -4.44 2.86
C LEU A 4 -24.61 -5.91 2.45
N ARG A 5 -24.78 -6.79 3.41
CA ARG A 5 -24.96 -8.22 3.16
C ARG A 5 -26.23 -8.48 2.37
N GLU A 6 -27.34 -7.89 2.78
CA GLU A 6 -28.66 -8.00 2.14
C GLU A 6 -28.63 -7.48 0.71
N THR A 7 -27.77 -6.48 0.43
CA THR A 7 -27.60 -5.90 -0.92
C THR A 7 -26.66 -6.73 -1.79
N LEU A 8 -25.52 -7.17 -1.27
CA LEU A 8 -24.46 -7.80 -2.08
C LEU A 8 -24.67 -9.31 -2.25
N GLU A 9 -25.28 -9.98 -1.26
CA GLU A 9 -25.46 -11.44 -1.31
C GLU A 9 -26.41 -11.90 -2.46
N PRO A 10 -27.52 -11.20 -2.76
CA PRO A 10 -28.39 -11.54 -3.88
C PRO A 10 -27.95 -10.91 -5.22
N LEU A 11 -26.88 -10.11 -5.25
CA LEU A 11 -26.51 -9.34 -6.44
C LEU A 11 -26.01 -10.25 -7.56
N THR A 12 -26.53 -10.04 -8.78
CA THR A 12 -26.10 -10.74 -9.98
C THR A 12 -25.46 -9.77 -10.99
N ALA A 13 -24.67 -10.31 -11.92
CA ALA A 13 -24.09 -9.49 -12.98
C ALA A 13 -25.19 -8.79 -13.80
N ASP A 14 -26.29 -9.47 -14.11
CA ASP A 14 -27.41 -8.91 -14.88
C ASP A 14 -28.12 -7.76 -14.13
N ALA A 15 -28.20 -7.82 -12.80
CA ALA A 15 -28.74 -6.74 -11.99
C ALA A 15 -27.87 -5.46 -12.04
N LEU A 16 -26.58 -5.60 -12.33
CA LEU A 16 -25.61 -4.51 -12.46
C LEU A 16 -25.50 -3.97 -13.89
N ARG A 17 -26.22 -4.55 -14.85
CA ARG A 17 -26.17 -4.12 -16.24
C ARG A 17 -26.68 -2.68 -16.38
N ALA A 18 -25.83 -1.81 -16.96
CA ALA A 18 -26.24 -0.45 -17.29
C ALA A 18 -27.39 -0.47 -18.35
N ARG A 19 -28.38 0.43 -18.20
CA ARG A 19 -29.51 0.53 -19.10
C ARG A 19 -29.12 0.95 -20.52
N SER A 20 -27.97 1.55 -20.72
CA SER A 20 -27.41 1.97 -22.00
C SER A 20 -26.03 1.35 -22.21
N GLY A 21 -25.88 0.53 -23.24
CA GLY A 21 -24.60 -0.09 -23.58
C GLY A 21 -24.70 -1.04 -24.74
N SER A 22 -23.60 -1.29 -25.44
CA SER A 22 -23.51 -2.27 -26.48
C SER A 22 -23.62 -3.69 -25.90
N GLU A 23 -24.57 -4.51 -26.42
CA GLU A 23 -24.70 -5.92 -26.07
C GLU A 23 -23.40 -6.68 -26.19
N LYS A 24 -22.63 -6.41 -27.25
CA LYS A 24 -21.35 -7.03 -27.49
C LYS A 24 -20.33 -6.70 -26.40
N LEU A 25 -20.26 -5.45 -25.92
CA LEU A 25 -19.37 -5.06 -24.81
C LEU A 25 -19.80 -5.71 -23.50
N TRP A 26 -21.11 -5.80 -23.27
CA TRP A 26 -21.66 -6.47 -22.10
C TRP A 26 -21.25 -7.93 -22.05
N GLU A 27 -21.63 -8.73 -23.08
CA GLU A 27 -21.40 -10.18 -23.09
C GLU A 27 -19.90 -10.55 -23.14
N GLN A 28 -19.10 -9.80 -23.90
CA GLN A 28 -17.68 -10.15 -24.08
C GLN A 28 -16.76 -9.67 -22.96
N TYR A 29 -17.09 -8.57 -22.28
CA TYR A 29 -16.15 -7.95 -21.33
C TYR A 29 -16.76 -7.67 -19.96
N GLN A 30 -17.90 -7.02 -19.87
CA GLN A 30 -18.44 -6.54 -18.59
C GLN A 30 -19.03 -7.66 -17.75
N ARG A 31 -19.90 -8.47 -18.32
CA ARG A 31 -20.55 -9.60 -17.63
C ARG A 31 -19.54 -10.59 -17.05
N PRO A 32 -18.56 -11.12 -17.81
CA PRO A 32 -17.56 -12.03 -17.26
C PRO A 32 -16.74 -11.43 -16.10
N GLN A 33 -16.42 -10.14 -16.18
CA GLN A 33 -15.70 -9.46 -15.09
C GLN A 33 -16.56 -9.34 -13.83
N LEU A 34 -17.84 -9.00 -13.97
CA LEU A 34 -18.76 -8.92 -12.84
C LEU A 34 -19.06 -10.31 -12.25
N GLU A 35 -19.24 -11.32 -13.07
CA GLU A 35 -19.39 -12.70 -12.60
C GLU A 35 -18.14 -13.18 -11.84
N ALA A 36 -16.95 -12.90 -12.35
CA ALA A 36 -15.70 -13.22 -11.66
C ALA A 36 -15.55 -12.50 -10.31
N LEU A 37 -16.09 -11.27 -10.20
CA LEU A 37 -16.10 -10.51 -8.95
C LEU A 37 -17.12 -11.06 -7.95
N LEU A 38 -18.31 -11.45 -8.40
CA LEU A 38 -19.40 -11.89 -7.53
C LEU A 38 -19.27 -13.38 -7.14
N HIS A 39 -18.69 -14.20 -8.01
CA HIS A 39 -18.57 -15.66 -7.79
C HIS A 39 -17.93 -16.02 -6.43
N PRO A 40 -16.80 -15.44 -5.99
CA PRO A 40 -16.22 -15.77 -4.69
C PRO A 40 -17.15 -15.48 -3.51
N ILE A 41 -17.99 -14.44 -3.60
CA ILE A 41 -18.97 -14.10 -2.56
C ILE A 41 -20.04 -15.18 -2.46
N HIS A 42 -20.56 -15.63 -3.61
CA HIS A 42 -21.62 -16.64 -3.67
C HIS A 42 -21.11 -18.04 -3.32
N ALA A 43 -19.89 -18.40 -3.75
CA ALA A 43 -19.29 -19.70 -3.51
C ALA A 43 -18.70 -19.87 -2.10
N ALA A 44 -18.54 -18.77 -1.34
CA ALA A 44 -17.93 -18.79 -0.02
C ALA A 44 -18.72 -19.65 0.99
N THR A 45 -17.99 -20.33 1.88
CA THR A 45 -18.61 -21.00 3.04
C THR A 45 -19.32 -19.99 3.93
N PRO A 46 -20.32 -20.42 4.74
CA PRO A 46 -21.03 -19.51 5.65
C PRO A 46 -20.10 -18.72 6.59
N LEU A 47 -19.03 -19.37 7.09
CA LEU A 47 -18.06 -18.70 7.98
C LEU A 47 -17.20 -17.71 7.21
N ALA A 48 -16.65 -18.08 6.05
CA ALA A 48 -15.85 -17.17 5.21
C ALA A 48 -16.66 -15.96 4.76
N ARG A 49 -17.93 -16.16 4.42
CA ARG A 49 -18.87 -15.10 4.06
C ARG A 49 -19.17 -14.19 5.23
N ALA A 50 -19.41 -14.74 6.43
CA ALA A 50 -19.62 -13.97 7.63
C ALA A 50 -18.39 -13.12 8.01
N TYR A 51 -17.21 -13.70 7.91
CA TYR A 51 -15.93 -13.00 8.08
C TYR A 51 -15.79 -11.83 7.09
N TYR A 52 -15.99 -12.10 5.80
CA TYR A 52 -15.93 -11.09 4.75
C TYR A 52 -16.86 -9.90 5.02
N PHE A 53 -18.14 -10.15 5.26
CA PHE A 53 -19.10 -9.08 5.49
C PHE A 53 -18.85 -8.32 6.80
N ARG A 54 -18.32 -9.00 7.82
CA ARG A 54 -17.91 -8.35 9.06
C ARG A 54 -16.84 -7.30 8.83
N PHE A 55 -15.79 -7.68 8.12
CA PHE A 55 -14.67 -6.76 7.83
C PHE A 55 -15.02 -5.76 6.73
N LEU A 56 -15.85 -6.13 5.76
CA LEU A 56 -16.35 -5.19 4.77
C LEU A 56 -17.10 -4.02 5.45
N SER A 57 -18.01 -4.34 6.37
CA SER A 57 -18.74 -3.33 7.16
C SER A 57 -17.81 -2.49 8.04
N PHE A 58 -16.77 -3.11 8.60
CA PHE A 58 -15.75 -2.37 9.36
C PHE A 58 -15.01 -1.38 8.48
N VAL A 59 -14.48 -1.82 7.33
CA VAL A 59 -13.73 -0.97 6.39
C VAL A 59 -14.60 0.16 5.86
N GLU A 60 -15.87 -0.11 5.56
CA GLU A 60 -16.83 0.90 5.11
C GLU A 60 -17.10 1.94 6.19
N LEU A 61 -17.30 1.51 7.45
CA LEU A 61 -17.49 2.42 8.57
C LEU A 61 -16.26 3.30 8.80
N GLU A 62 -15.06 2.73 8.77
CA GLU A 62 -13.81 3.48 8.89
C GLU A 62 -13.66 4.50 7.75
N GLN A 63 -13.96 4.10 6.51
CA GLN A 63 -13.95 4.99 5.36
C GLN A 63 -14.98 6.12 5.52
N LEU A 64 -16.18 5.80 5.99
CA LEU A 64 -17.22 6.80 6.24
C LEU A 64 -16.79 7.78 7.33
N LEU A 65 -16.29 7.27 8.46
CA LEU A 65 -15.81 8.10 9.58
C LEU A 65 -14.61 8.98 9.16
N ALA A 66 -13.70 8.45 8.35
CA ALA A 66 -12.62 9.25 7.78
C ALA A 66 -13.16 10.42 6.94
N LYS A 67 -14.24 10.21 6.19
CA LYS A 67 -14.85 11.25 5.34
C LYS A 67 -15.65 12.29 6.13
N ILE A 68 -16.53 11.85 7.04
CA ILE A 68 -17.46 12.74 7.75
C ILE A 68 -16.94 13.23 9.11
N GLY A 69 -15.87 12.59 9.64
CA GLY A 69 -15.39 12.82 11.00
C GLY A 69 -16.20 12.13 12.06
N ASN A 70 -15.72 12.21 13.29
CA ASN A 70 -16.45 11.68 14.45
C ASN A 70 -17.48 12.71 14.92
N ALA A 71 -18.71 12.30 15.15
CA ALA A 71 -19.82 13.15 15.64
C ALA A 71 -19.49 13.92 16.94
N ALA A 72 -18.47 13.48 17.70
CA ALA A 72 -17.99 14.15 18.92
C ALA A 72 -17.04 15.35 18.65
N LYS A 73 -16.57 15.54 17.39
CA LYS A 73 -15.73 16.67 16.98
C LYS A 73 -16.29 17.21 15.66
N GLU A 74 -17.17 18.21 15.76
CA GLU A 74 -17.62 18.97 14.58
C GLU A 74 -16.40 19.46 13.78
N GLY A 75 -16.41 19.25 12.46
CA GLY A 75 -15.34 19.69 11.56
C GLY A 75 -14.10 18.80 11.44
N SER A 76 -14.08 17.57 12.03
CA SER A 76 -12.88 16.72 12.05
C SER A 76 -12.72 15.79 10.84
N GLY A 77 -13.71 15.67 9.97
CA GLY A 77 -13.66 14.75 8.82
C GLY A 77 -13.09 15.38 7.55
N PHE A 78 -12.67 14.54 6.60
CA PHE A 78 -12.21 15.01 5.29
C PHE A 78 -13.26 15.83 4.53
N ALA A 79 -14.55 15.51 4.66
CA ALA A 79 -15.63 16.28 4.04
C ALA A 79 -15.70 17.71 4.59
N ALA A 80 -15.49 17.91 5.89
CA ALA A 80 -15.44 19.23 6.49
C ALA A 80 -14.24 20.03 5.98
N LYS A 81 -13.07 19.39 5.84
CA LYS A 81 -11.88 20.03 5.22
C LYS A 81 -12.12 20.41 3.76
N TRP A 82 -12.90 19.63 3.01
CA TRP A 82 -13.25 19.97 1.63
C TRP A 82 -14.24 21.12 1.54
N GLN A 83 -15.17 21.23 2.48
CA GLN A 83 -16.18 22.27 2.55
C GLN A 83 -15.68 23.57 3.20
N ALA A 84 -14.56 23.51 3.95
CA ALA A 84 -13.93 24.67 4.54
C ALA A 84 -13.56 25.69 3.46
N SER A 85 -13.69 26.98 3.77
CA SER A 85 -13.29 28.05 2.87
C SER A 85 -11.79 28.02 2.59
N ALA A 86 -11.36 28.59 1.47
CA ALA A 86 -9.94 28.68 1.15
C ALA A 86 -9.16 29.42 2.24
N GLU A 87 -9.76 30.45 2.84
CA GLU A 87 -9.16 31.21 3.94
C GLU A 87 -8.94 30.33 5.18
N GLU A 88 -9.94 29.55 5.60
CA GLU A 88 -9.81 28.62 6.73
C GLU A 88 -8.72 27.57 6.47
N LYS A 89 -8.65 26.98 5.26
CA LYS A 89 -7.63 26.01 4.89
C LYS A 89 -6.22 26.62 4.90
N MET A 90 -6.06 27.85 4.45
CA MET A 90 -4.77 28.55 4.50
C MET A 90 -4.37 28.86 5.95
N GLN A 91 -5.29 29.35 6.77
CA GLN A 91 -5.04 29.63 8.20
C GLN A 91 -4.67 28.37 8.99
N THR A 92 -5.26 27.22 8.65
CA THR A 92 -4.91 25.93 9.26
C THR A 92 -3.66 25.27 8.66
N GLY A 93 -3.09 25.83 7.58
CA GLY A 93 -1.93 25.27 6.89
C GLY A 93 -2.23 24.02 6.04
N ASP A 94 -3.51 23.78 5.72
CA ASP A 94 -3.97 22.64 4.91
C ASP A 94 -4.07 22.96 3.40
N MET A 95 -3.74 24.20 3.00
CA MET A 95 -3.74 24.67 1.61
C MET A 95 -2.57 25.62 1.35
N TYR A 96 -1.94 25.45 0.19
CA TYR A 96 -1.13 26.49 -0.45
C TYR A 96 -1.91 27.02 -1.65
N ALA A 97 -2.06 28.35 -1.73
CA ALA A 97 -2.74 29.04 -2.81
C ALA A 97 -1.81 30.04 -3.52
N GLU A 98 -2.30 30.67 -4.58
CA GLU A 98 -1.58 31.69 -5.38
C GLU A 98 -0.21 31.24 -5.92
N MET A 99 -0.01 29.95 -6.04
CA MET A 99 1.23 29.37 -6.54
C MET A 99 1.40 29.59 -8.03
N THR A 100 2.64 29.80 -8.48
CA THR A 100 2.96 29.93 -9.91
C THR A 100 3.89 28.81 -10.36
N PRO A 101 3.58 28.08 -11.46
CA PRO A 101 4.40 26.99 -11.93
C PRO A 101 5.70 27.50 -12.57
N ILE A 102 6.80 26.82 -12.27
CA ILE A 102 8.09 26.97 -12.92
C ILE A 102 8.23 25.77 -13.86
N LEU A 103 8.15 26.05 -15.17
CA LEU A 103 8.22 24.99 -16.16
C LEU A 103 9.65 24.48 -16.32
N PRO A 104 9.86 23.16 -16.45
CA PRO A 104 11.17 22.62 -16.75
C PRO A 104 11.61 23.06 -18.17
N ALA A 105 12.89 23.32 -18.32
CA ALA A 105 13.47 23.70 -19.62
C ALA A 105 13.55 22.56 -20.64
N ALA A 106 13.38 21.31 -20.21
CA ALA A 106 13.49 20.12 -21.05
C ALA A 106 12.17 19.85 -21.79
N GLU A 107 12.26 19.48 -23.06
CA GLU A 107 11.15 18.92 -23.82
C GLU A 107 10.91 17.47 -23.38
N GLY A 108 9.66 17.12 -23.14
CA GLY A 108 9.26 15.75 -22.76
C GLY A 108 8.11 15.72 -21.75
N PRO A 109 7.74 14.53 -21.30
CA PRO A 109 6.72 14.37 -20.26
C PRO A 109 7.16 15.06 -18.96
N ILE A 110 6.29 15.86 -18.38
CA ILE A 110 6.51 16.50 -17.08
C ILE A 110 6.19 15.49 -15.98
N GLU A 111 7.20 14.99 -15.34
CA GLU A 111 7.10 14.13 -14.16
C GLU A 111 7.16 14.94 -12.85
N THR A 112 7.92 16.05 -12.88
CA THR A 112 8.09 16.93 -11.72
C THR A 112 7.76 18.37 -12.10
N ILE A 113 7.00 19.03 -11.24
CA ILE A 113 6.68 20.46 -11.37
C ILE A 113 7.11 21.21 -10.12
N THR A 114 7.77 22.33 -10.30
CA THR A 114 8.12 23.25 -9.21
C THR A 114 7.13 24.41 -9.19
N LEU A 115 6.67 24.77 -8.02
CA LEU A 115 5.74 25.87 -7.80
C LEU A 115 6.39 26.90 -6.88
N ARG A 116 6.32 28.16 -7.27
CA ARG A 116 6.80 29.30 -6.48
C ARG A 116 5.69 29.82 -5.59
N TYR A 117 6.02 30.12 -4.33
CA TYR A 117 5.12 30.81 -3.40
C TYR A 117 4.87 32.26 -3.84
N PRO A 118 3.73 32.88 -3.45
CA PRO A 118 3.50 34.30 -3.62
C PRO A 118 4.55 35.12 -2.84
N ALA A 119 4.91 36.31 -3.36
CA ALA A 119 6.05 37.09 -2.87
C ALA A 119 5.88 37.67 -1.44
N HIS A 120 4.68 37.62 -0.88
CA HIS A 120 4.31 38.26 0.40
C HIS A 120 3.97 37.26 1.51
N GLU A 121 4.06 35.96 1.27
CA GLU A 121 3.75 34.94 2.28
C GLU A 121 4.89 33.93 2.40
N ALA A 122 5.78 34.16 3.37
CA ALA A 122 6.41 33.05 4.03
C ALA A 122 5.32 32.40 4.91
N GLN A 123 4.77 31.27 4.48
CA GLN A 123 3.72 30.59 5.27
C GLN A 123 4.33 30.09 6.58
N GLU A 124 4.03 30.78 7.67
CA GLU A 124 4.52 30.45 9.01
C GLU A 124 3.92 29.14 9.55
N LEU A 125 2.76 28.72 9.03
CA LEU A 125 2.07 27.49 9.42
C LEU A 125 1.80 26.61 8.20
N SER A 126 2.36 25.42 8.18
CA SER A 126 2.11 24.42 7.16
C SER A 126 2.02 23.01 7.75
N ASN A 127 0.97 22.28 7.39
CA ASN A 127 0.79 20.89 7.71
C ASN A 127 1.41 19.95 6.67
N PHE A 128 1.92 20.49 5.57
CA PHE A 128 2.53 19.71 4.51
C PHE A 128 3.94 19.21 4.84
N ARG A 129 4.23 17.99 4.41
CA ARG A 129 5.54 17.36 4.57
C ARG A 129 5.99 16.72 3.26
N PRO A 130 7.30 16.63 2.99
CA PRO A 130 7.79 15.80 1.90
C PRO A 130 7.26 14.36 2.02
N GLY A 131 6.72 13.84 0.93
CA GLY A 131 6.06 12.54 0.88
C GLY A 131 4.53 12.58 0.95
N ASP A 132 3.93 13.70 1.32
CA ASP A 132 2.47 13.85 1.35
C ASP A 132 1.87 13.79 -0.06
N ILE A 133 0.73 13.12 -0.15
CA ILE A 133 -0.04 13.05 -1.38
C ILE A 133 -0.98 14.25 -1.42
N VAL A 134 -0.92 14.98 -2.52
CA VAL A 134 -1.65 16.23 -2.72
C VAL A 134 -2.39 16.24 -4.04
N ILE A 135 -3.41 17.08 -4.10
CA ILE A 135 -4.03 17.51 -5.35
C ILE A 135 -3.48 18.89 -5.72
N LEU A 136 -3.19 19.06 -7.00
CA LEU A 136 -2.73 20.30 -7.61
C LEU A 136 -3.75 20.71 -8.67
N TYR A 137 -4.22 21.95 -8.63
CA TYR A 137 -5.24 22.43 -9.57
C TYR A 137 -5.12 23.92 -9.87
N PRO A 138 -5.48 24.37 -11.11
CA PRO A 138 -5.53 25.76 -11.48
C PRO A 138 -6.85 26.40 -11.06
N TYR A 139 -6.81 27.71 -10.78
CA TYR A 139 -7.99 28.54 -10.58
C TYR A 139 -7.74 29.97 -11.08
N PRO A 140 -8.79 30.71 -11.55
CA PRO A 140 -8.62 32.06 -12.08
C PRO A 140 -8.16 33.05 -10.99
N LYS A 141 -7.26 34.01 -11.37
CA LYS A 141 -6.86 35.08 -10.49
C LYS A 141 -8.08 35.90 -10.04
N GLY A 142 -8.11 36.27 -8.76
CA GLY A 142 -9.21 37.00 -8.16
C GLY A 142 -10.44 36.17 -7.81
N GLN A 143 -10.37 34.84 -7.96
CA GLN A 143 -11.39 33.93 -7.47
C GLN A 143 -10.82 33.05 -6.34
N GLU A 144 -11.71 32.50 -5.53
CA GLU A 144 -11.30 31.53 -4.52
C GLU A 144 -10.95 30.17 -5.16
N PRO A 145 -9.86 29.51 -4.69
CA PRO A 145 -9.52 28.17 -5.14
C PRO A 145 -10.62 27.16 -4.77
N ASN A 146 -11.02 26.34 -5.74
CA ASN A 146 -12.03 25.31 -5.54
C ASN A 146 -11.74 24.07 -6.42
N ALA A 147 -11.23 23.01 -5.80
CA ALA A 147 -10.86 21.77 -6.47
C ALA A 147 -12.05 21.06 -7.16
N THR A 148 -13.29 21.31 -6.74
CA THR A 148 -14.48 20.66 -7.31
C THR A 148 -14.93 21.22 -8.65
N ARG A 149 -14.38 22.37 -9.06
CA ARG A 149 -14.79 23.10 -10.28
C ARG A 149 -13.75 23.10 -11.39
N THR A 150 -12.64 22.42 -11.19
CA THR A 150 -11.52 22.41 -12.12
C THR A 150 -10.91 21.02 -12.24
N MET A 151 -10.02 20.83 -13.19
CA MET A 151 -9.25 19.60 -13.26
C MET A 151 -8.26 19.55 -12.11
N VAL A 152 -8.03 18.36 -11.58
CA VAL A 152 -7.07 18.11 -10.52
C VAL A 152 -5.98 17.15 -11.00
N LEU A 153 -4.73 17.45 -10.67
CA LEU A 153 -3.59 16.58 -10.86
C LEU A 153 -3.18 16.02 -9.49
N ARG A 154 -2.98 14.72 -9.43
CA ARG A 154 -2.43 14.08 -8.22
C ARG A 154 -0.93 14.14 -8.24
N ALA A 155 -0.34 14.54 -7.12
CA ALA A 155 1.09 14.65 -6.96
C ALA A 155 1.53 14.18 -5.57
N THR A 156 2.84 14.03 -5.41
CA THR A 156 3.49 13.82 -4.11
C THR A 156 4.48 14.95 -3.89
N ILE A 157 4.49 15.54 -2.72
CA ILE A 157 5.46 16.58 -2.36
C ILE A 157 6.85 15.96 -2.32
N ALA A 158 7.73 16.40 -3.22
CA ALA A 158 9.12 15.94 -3.27
C ALA A 158 10.00 16.73 -2.31
N GLU A 159 9.85 18.07 -2.31
CA GLU A 159 10.65 18.97 -1.49
C GLU A 159 9.85 20.23 -1.17
N ILE A 160 10.05 20.76 0.03
CA ILE A 160 9.50 22.03 0.50
C ILE A 160 10.67 22.96 0.81
N GLY A 161 10.84 23.99 -0.01
CA GLY A 161 11.84 25.04 0.19
C GLY A 161 11.21 26.33 0.74
N THR A 162 12.03 27.35 0.98
CA THR A 162 11.57 28.65 1.51
C THR A 162 10.84 29.52 0.49
N ALA A 163 11.18 29.39 -0.80
CA ALA A 163 10.59 30.20 -1.88
C ALA A 163 9.75 29.37 -2.87
N GLN A 164 9.87 28.05 -2.83
CA GLN A 164 9.23 27.15 -3.78
C GLN A 164 9.09 25.75 -3.19
N LEU A 165 8.18 24.98 -3.77
CA LEU A 165 8.07 23.56 -3.50
C LEU A 165 8.08 22.77 -4.81
N SER A 166 8.55 21.52 -4.73
CA SER A 166 8.60 20.61 -5.88
C SER A 166 7.65 19.44 -5.67
N LEU A 167 6.90 19.10 -6.71
CA LEU A 167 5.93 18.02 -6.75
C LEU A 167 6.31 16.99 -7.79
N THR A 168 6.22 15.72 -7.46
CA THR A 168 6.27 14.62 -8.43
C THR A 168 4.83 14.23 -8.79
N LEU A 169 4.48 14.35 -10.06
CA LEU A 169 3.16 14.02 -10.57
C LEU A 169 2.97 12.49 -10.56
N ARG A 170 1.84 12.01 -10.08
CA ARG A 170 1.52 10.57 -10.10
C ARG A 170 1.29 10.03 -11.52
N ASN A 171 0.77 10.91 -12.40
CA ASN A 171 0.63 10.64 -13.82
C ASN A 171 1.42 11.72 -14.57
N PRO A 172 2.55 11.36 -15.19
CA PRO A 172 3.33 12.29 -15.99
C PRO A 172 2.46 12.96 -17.05
N GLN A 173 2.63 14.27 -17.25
CA GLN A 173 1.89 15.03 -18.24
C GLN A 173 2.69 15.12 -19.51
N GLY A 174 2.16 14.58 -20.61
CA GLY A 174 2.83 14.60 -21.92
C GLY A 174 2.86 15.98 -22.59
N ASP A 175 2.09 16.95 -22.08
CA ASP A 175 1.98 18.28 -22.66
C ASP A 175 2.17 19.36 -21.57
N ALA A 176 3.28 20.10 -21.67
CA ALA A 176 3.60 21.22 -20.78
C ALA A 176 2.55 22.35 -20.81
N ARG A 177 1.79 22.47 -21.92
CA ARG A 177 0.76 23.49 -22.08
C ARG A 177 -0.33 23.41 -21.05
N ILE A 178 -0.54 22.26 -20.39
CA ILE A 178 -1.48 22.13 -19.27
C ILE A 178 -1.21 23.16 -18.16
N PHE A 179 0.06 23.51 -17.93
CA PHE A 179 0.46 24.49 -16.90
C PHE A 179 0.44 25.93 -17.39
N THR A 180 0.36 26.16 -18.70
CA THR A 180 0.36 27.50 -19.32
C THR A 180 -0.95 27.85 -20.01
N TYR A 181 -1.85 26.89 -20.18
CA TYR A 181 -3.13 27.09 -20.85
C TYR A 181 -3.99 28.17 -20.15
N TYR A 182 -3.94 28.18 -18.84
CA TYR A 182 -4.64 29.16 -18.01
C TYR A 182 -3.75 30.39 -17.77
N LYS A 183 -3.66 31.33 -18.73
CA LYS A 183 -2.74 32.47 -18.68
C LYS A 183 -2.94 33.37 -17.46
N GLU A 184 -4.18 33.48 -16.93
CA GLU A 184 -4.57 34.29 -15.79
C GLU A 184 -4.98 33.38 -14.60
N ALA A 185 -4.21 32.31 -14.35
CA ALA A 185 -4.48 31.40 -13.25
C ALA A 185 -3.36 31.38 -12.23
N TYR A 186 -3.74 31.17 -10.99
CA TYR A 186 -2.91 30.64 -9.93
C TYR A 186 -3.13 29.14 -9.80
N TRP A 187 -2.25 28.49 -9.09
CA TRP A 187 -2.36 27.10 -8.74
C TRP A 187 -2.50 26.95 -7.22
N ALA A 188 -3.28 25.97 -6.80
CA ALA A 188 -3.46 25.62 -5.39
C ALA A 188 -3.10 24.16 -5.15
N ILE A 189 -2.66 23.87 -3.93
CA ILE A 189 -2.34 22.53 -3.44
C ILE A 189 -3.13 22.29 -2.17
N GLU A 190 -3.79 21.14 -2.10
CA GLU A 190 -4.46 20.62 -0.91
C GLU A 190 -4.06 19.17 -0.69
N HIS A 191 -4.20 18.66 0.54
CA HIS A 191 -4.04 17.23 0.78
C HIS A 191 -5.00 16.41 -0.09
N ASP A 192 -4.50 15.32 -0.71
CA ASP A 192 -5.34 14.37 -1.45
C ASP A 192 -6.18 13.58 -0.46
N LEU A 193 -7.44 13.98 -0.34
CA LEU A 193 -8.44 13.30 0.50
C LEU A 193 -9.10 12.12 -0.23
N PHE A 194 -8.71 11.84 -1.47
CA PHE A 194 -9.14 10.65 -2.21
C PHE A 194 -8.41 9.41 -1.69
N ASP A 195 -9.14 8.61 -1.01
CA ASP A 195 -8.65 7.50 -0.25
C ASP A 195 -8.36 6.26 -1.11
N SER A 196 -7.12 6.14 -1.57
CA SER A 196 -6.66 4.93 -2.25
C SER A 196 -6.35 3.78 -1.28
N SER A 197 -6.19 4.05 0.02
CA SER A 197 -5.85 3.03 1.02
C SER A 197 -6.99 2.05 1.23
N PHE A 198 -8.24 2.52 1.28
CA PHE A 198 -9.40 1.64 1.42
C PHE A 198 -9.61 0.70 0.23
N THR A 199 -9.24 1.14 -0.99
CA THR A 199 -9.30 0.27 -2.17
C THR A 199 -8.45 -1.00 -1.99
N ALA A 200 -7.28 -0.88 -1.38
CA ALA A 200 -6.42 -2.04 -1.09
C ALA A 200 -7.06 -2.99 -0.08
N LEU A 201 -7.76 -2.45 0.94
CA LEU A 201 -8.49 -3.25 1.93
C LEU A 201 -9.65 -4.04 1.31
N TYR A 202 -10.47 -3.39 0.47
CA TYR A 202 -11.56 -4.07 -0.26
C TYR A 202 -11.03 -5.17 -1.16
N ARG A 203 -9.94 -4.92 -1.90
CA ARG A 203 -9.27 -5.94 -2.73
C ARG A 203 -8.73 -7.09 -1.89
N GLY A 204 -8.13 -6.79 -0.74
CA GLY A 204 -7.61 -7.79 0.18
C GLY A 204 -8.69 -8.71 0.73
N LEU A 205 -9.84 -8.16 1.14
CA LEU A 205 -11.00 -8.94 1.57
C LEU A 205 -11.57 -9.81 0.46
N HIS A 206 -11.64 -9.29 -0.77
CA HIS A 206 -12.07 -10.08 -1.92
C HIS A 206 -11.06 -11.18 -2.28
N ALA A 207 -9.76 -10.90 -2.19
CA ALA A 207 -8.70 -11.90 -2.38
C ALA A 207 -8.80 -13.05 -1.38
N PHE A 208 -9.19 -12.77 -0.13
CA PHE A 208 -9.46 -13.81 0.86
C PHE A 208 -10.58 -14.76 0.42
N LEU A 209 -11.70 -14.26 -0.10
CA LEU A 209 -12.78 -15.12 -0.62
C LEU A 209 -12.35 -15.93 -1.85
N SER A 210 -11.41 -15.41 -2.63
CA SER A 210 -10.87 -16.06 -3.84
C SER A 210 -9.73 -17.03 -3.54
N ALA A 211 -9.24 -17.06 -2.29
CA ALA A 211 -8.14 -17.94 -1.89
C ALA A 211 -8.60 -19.42 -1.84
N PRO A 212 -7.69 -20.39 -2.03
CA PRO A 212 -7.99 -21.81 -1.89
C PRO A 212 -8.63 -22.12 -0.53
N ALA A 213 -9.60 -23.05 -0.51
CA ALA A 213 -10.36 -23.41 0.70
C ALA A 213 -9.44 -23.83 1.87
N ASP A 214 -8.32 -24.51 1.60
CA ASP A 214 -7.33 -24.89 2.61
C ASP A 214 -6.66 -23.65 3.25
N ARG A 215 -6.36 -22.60 2.46
CA ARG A 215 -5.81 -21.34 2.97
C ARG A 215 -6.87 -20.58 3.79
N GLN A 216 -8.12 -20.53 3.33
CA GLN A 216 -9.21 -19.93 4.10
C GLN A 216 -9.39 -20.64 5.44
N SER A 217 -9.39 -21.97 5.45
CA SER A 217 -9.51 -22.78 6.68
C SER A 217 -8.38 -22.52 7.67
N LEU A 218 -7.14 -22.33 7.19
CA LEU A 218 -5.99 -21.94 8.01
C LEU A 218 -6.22 -20.56 8.64
N LEU A 219 -6.57 -19.55 7.81
CA LEU A 219 -6.74 -18.16 8.26
C LEU A 219 -7.96 -17.97 9.18
N LEU A 220 -9.01 -18.78 9.00
CA LEU A 220 -10.19 -18.81 9.87
C LEU A 220 -10.03 -19.72 11.10
N LEU A 221 -8.82 -20.26 11.34
CA LEU A 221 -8.52 -21.17 12.45
C LEU A 221 -9.40 -22.43 12.47
N GLN A 222 -9.91 -22.85 11.32
CA GLN A 222 -10.68 -24.11 11.20
C GLN A 222 -9.77 -25.36 11.17
N ARG A 223 -8.49 -25.17 11.02
CA ARG A 223 -7.46 -26.19 11.15
C ARG A 223 -6.18 -25.60 11.75
N THR A 224 -5.38 -26.46 12.35
CA THR A 224 -4.04 -26.11 12.84
C THR A 224 -3.06 -25.93 11.69
N PRO A 225 -2.06 -25.01 11.81
CA PRO A 225 -0.94 -24.94 10.89
C PRO A 225 -0.16 -26.25 10.82
N ARG A 226 0.33 -26.60 9.64
CA ARG A 226 1.18 -27.78 9.45
C ARG A 226 2.58 -27.52 10.00
N VAL A 227 3.16 -28.58 10.59
CA VAL A 227 4.51 -28.59 11.14
C VAL A 227 5.25 -29.84 10.64
N ASN A 228 6.51 -29.67 10.28
CA ASN A 228 7.39 -30.78 9.87
C ASN A 228 8.57 -30.88 10.85
N LEU A 229 8.45 -31.74 11.84
CA LEU A 229 9.46 -31.97 12.87
C LEU A 229 10.76 -32.65 12.34
N GLN A 230 10.75 -33.13 11.10
CA GLN A 230 11.95 -33.74 10.48
C GLN A 230 12.93 -32.66 9.96
N ARG A 231 12.50 -31.43 9.85
CA ARG A 231 13.39 -30.35 9.41
C ARG A 231 14.41 -30.03 10.50
N GLN A 232 15.66 -29.88 10.06
CA GLN A 232 16.80 -29.56 10.91
C GLN A 232 17.39 -28.20 10.48
N LEU A 233 18.08 -27.52 11.40
CA LEU A 233 18.87 -26.35 11.06
C LEU A 233 20.09 -26.76 10.22
N LYS A 234 20.46 -25.87 9.30
CA LYS A 234 21.72 -25.94 8.54
C LYS A 234 22.78 -25.00 9.10
N GLY A 235 22.36 -23.92 9.77
CA GLY A 235 23.22 -22.93 10.44
C GLY A 235 23.26 -23.12 11.95
N ASP A 236 24.15 -22.36 12.60
CA ASP A 236 24.25 -22.24 14.05
C ASP A 236 23.98 -20.77 14.46
N TYR A 237 23.02 -20.57 15.35
CA TYR A 237 22.54 -19.27 15.82
C TYR A 237 22.68 -19.11 17.33
N GLY A 238 23.50 -19.97 17.98
CA GLY A 238 23.75 -19.94 19.42
C GLY A 238 22.47 -20.07 20.24
N ASP A 239 22.22 -19.15 21.16
CA ASP A 239 21.04 -19.15 22.04
C ASP A 239 19.70 -19.11 21.29
N PHE A 240 19.72 -18.75 20.00
CA PHE A 240 18.51 -18.67 19.14
C PHE A 240 18.25 -19.95 18.34
N ASN A 241 19.05 -21.00 18.49
CA ASN A 241 18.88 -22.26 17.75
C ASN A 241 17.49 -22.88 17.94
N GLU A 242 16.98 -22.92 19.16
CA GLU A 242 15.64 -23.46 19.41
C GLU A 242 14.55 -22.67 18.68
N LEU A 243 14.63 -21.34 18.73
CA LEU A 243 13.67 -20.49 18.02
C LEU A 243 13.77 -20.68 16.50
N ALA A 244 14.97 -20.65 15.95
CA ALA A 244 15.21 -20.84 14.52
C ALA A 244 14.70 -22.20 14.04
N LEU A 245 14.93 -23.27 14.84
CA LEU A 245 14.42 -24.61 14.55
C LEU A 245 12.89 -24.65 14.52
N ARG A 246 12.23 -24.09 15.53
CA ARG A 246 10.76 -24.05 15.58
C ARG A 246 10.18 -23.30 14.37
N ILE A 247 10.79 -22.18 13.99
CA ILE A 247 10.38 -21.43 12.80
C ILE A 247 10.63 -22.27 11.54
N LYS A 248 11.77 -22.95 11.44
CA LYS A 248 12.11 -23.82 10.29
C LYS A 248 11.12 -24.96 10.14
N GLN A 249 10.69 -25.57 11.24
CA GLN A 249 9.72 -26.67 11.28
C GLN A 249 8.29 -26.25 10.95
N ALA A 250 7.90 -24.99 11.22
CA ALA A 250 6.61 -24.48 10.77
C ALA A 250 6.55 -24.44 9.24
N GLU A 251 5.48 -24.97 8.64
CA GLU A 251 5.32 -25.00 7.19
C GLU A 251 4.44 -23.88 6.64
N GLU A 252 3.56 -23.32 7.46
CA GLU A 252 2.52 -22.39 6.98
C GLU A 252 2.43 -21.09 7.79
N LEU A 253 2.40 -21.18 9.11
CA LEU A 253 2.23 -20.04 10.00
C LEU A 253 3.04 -20.21 11.27
N PHE A 254 3.74 -19.17 11.68
CA PHE A 254 4.44 -19.08 12.95
C PHE A 254 4.22 -17.70 13.59
N LEU A 255 3.94 -17.66 14.88
CA LEU A 255 3.79 -16.43 15.65
C LEU A 255 4.96 -16.28 16.60
N LEU A 256 5.77 -15.24 16.42
CA LEU A 256 6.85 -14.87 17.33
C LEU A 256 6.40 -13.67 18.19
N ILE A 257 6.08 -13.96 19.44
CA ILE A 257 5.60 -12.96 20.39
C ILE A 257 6.69 -12.73 21.44
N GLY A 258 7.01 -11.47 21.69
CA GLY A 258 7.97 -11.11 22.75
C GLY A 258 7.93 -9.62 23.05
N PRO A 259 8.29 -9.19 24.28
CA PRO A 259 8.33 -7.79 24.66
C PRO A 259 9.41 -7.00 23.91
N PRO A 260 9.39 -5.66 23.97
CA PRO A 260 10.42 -4.83 23.39
C PRO A 260 11.82 -5.20 23.95
N GLY A 261 12.86 -5.07 23.11
CA GLY A 261 14.23 -5.31 23.51
C GLY A 261 14.67 -6.77 23.60
N THR A 262 13.78 -7.75 23.34
CA THR A 262 14.14 -9.19 23.37
C THR A 262 14.84 -9.68 22.10
N GLY A 263 15.15 -8.79 21.17
CA GLY A 263 15.89 -9.14 19.95
C GLY A 263 15.03 -9.77 18.85
N LYS A 264 13.69 -9.64 18.88
CA LYS A 264 12.79 -10.19 17.84
C LYS A 264 13.26 -9.84 16.42
N THR A 265 13.48 -8.56 16.15
CA THR A 265 13.91 -8.07 14.84
C THR A 265 15.40 -8.30 14.60
N SER A 266 16.25 -8.11 15.64
CA SER A 266 17.70 -8.21 15.48
C SER A 266 18.20 -9.64 15.33
N TYR A 267 17.61 -10.58 16.05
CA TYR A 267 18.02 -11.98 16.05
C TYR A 267 16.94 -12.89 15.46
N GLY A 268 15.67 -12.74 15.88
CA GLY A 268 14.58 -13.57 15.42
C GLY A 268 14.38 -13.47 13.90
N LEU A 269 14.24 -12.25 13.36
CA LEU A 269 14.07 -12.03 11.93
C LEU A 269 15.35 -12.38 11.16
N VAL A 270 16.52 -11.86 11.58
CA VAL A 270 17.77 -12.03 10.84
C VAL A 270 18.23 -13.48 10.82
N ASN A 271 18.17 -14.21 11.93
CA ASN A 271 18.57 -15.61 11.97
C ASN A 271 17.61 -16.50 11.17
N THR A 272 16.30 -16.22 11.23
CA THR A 272 15.32 -16.89 10.37
C THR A 272 15.64 -16.68 8.90
N LEU A 273 15.95 -15.44 8.51
CA LEU A 273 16.31 -15.10 7.14
C LEU A 273 17.59 -15.83 6.71
N LYS A 274 18.64 -15.80 7.53
CA LYS A 274 19.90 -16.48 7.25
C LYS A 274 19.68 -17.98 7.05
N GLU A 275 18.94 -18.64 7.94
CA GLU A 275 18.63 -20.07 7.85
C GLU A 275 17.88 -20.42 6.57
N GLU A 276 16.85 -19.64 6.23
CA GLU A 276 16.05 -19.91 5.03
C GLU A 276 16.85 -19.62 3.74
N LEU A 277 17.78 -18.67 3.75
CA LEU A 277 18.67 -18.36 2.63
C LEU A 277 19.76 -19.44 2.37
N LEU A 278 19.98 -20.36 3.31
CA LEU A 278 20.82 -21.54 3.07
C LEU A 278 20.17 -22.54 2.10
N GLU A 279 18.87 -22.42 1.86
CA GLU A 279 18.20 -23.12 0.77
C GLU A 279 18.36 -22.28 -0.54
N PRO A 280 18.90 -22.87 -1.62
CA PRO A 280 19.33 -22.09 -2.80
C PRO A 280 18.23 -21.29 -3.47
N ASP A 281 17.04 -21.86 -3.58
CA ASP A 281 15.91 -21.29 -4.34
C ASP A 281 14.83 -20.64 -3.47
N THR A 282 15.16 -20.30 -2.23
CA THR A 282 14.19 -19.67 -1.32
C THR A 282 14.02 -18.20 -1.65
N HIS A 283 12.76 -17.76 -1.78
CA HIS A 283 12.36 -16.38 -2.00
C HIS A 283 11.61 -15.85 -0.79
N ILE A 284 12.00 -14.69 -0.31
CA ILE A 284 11.54 -14.15 0.97
C ILE A 284 11.00 -12.72 0.79
N ALA A 285 9.83 -12.45 1.37
CA ALA A 285 9.27 -11.12 1.51
C ALA A 285 9.39 -10.67 2.97
N LEU A 286 10.10 -9.57 3.21
CA LEU A 286 10.22 -8.93 4.51
C LEU A 286 9.34 -7.71 4.55
N MET A 287 8.45 -7.65 5.53
CA MET A 287 7.47 -6.57 5.62
C MET A 287 7.47 -5.97 7.02
N ALA A 288 7.15 -4.68 7.09
CA ALA A 288 6.89 -3.99 8.35
C ALA A 288 5.76 -2.98 8.18
N TYR A 289 5.24 -2.45 9.28
CA TYR A 289 4.17 -1.46 9.24
C TYR A 289 4.67 -0.10 8.74
N THR A 290 5.83 0.36 9.23
CA THR A 290 6.36 1.70 8.94
C THR A 290 7.59 1.68 8.03
N ASN A 291 7.81 2.76 7.28
CA ASN A 291 9.02 2.93 6.47
C ASN A 291 10.29 2.94 7.33
N ARG A 292 10.23 3.46 8.56
CA ARG A 292 11.34 3.44 9.51
C ARG A 292 11.73 2.00 9.86
N ALA A 293 10.77 1.15 10.18
CA ALA A 293 11.04 -0.26 10.47
C ALA A 293 11.61 -1.00 9.23
N VAL A 294 11.11 -0.67 8.02
CA VAL A 294 11.67 -1.16 6.77
C VAL A 294 13.13 -0.71 6.59
N ASP A 295 13.46 0.54 6.91
CA ASP A 295 14.84 1.05 6.84
C ASP A 295 15.75 0.34 7.84
N GLU A 296 15.27 0.00 9.03
CA GLU A 296 16.01 -0.80 10.02
C GLU A 296 16.29 -2.22 9.50
N ILE A 297 15.32 -2.85 8.84
CA ILE A 297 15.52 -4.15 8.17
C ILE A 297 16.57 -3.99 7.07
N CYS A 298 16.46 -2.98 6.19
CA CYS A 298 17.42 -2.72 5.12
C CYS A 298 18.85 -2.52 5.66
N SER A 299 18.99 -1.81 6.80
CA SER A 299 20.28 -1.62 7.47
C SER A 299 20.92 -2.95 7.86
N LYS A 300 20.14 -3.85 8.45
CA LYS A 300 20.62 -5.18 8.86
C LYS A 300 20.99 -6.05 7.65
N LEU A 301 20.17 -6.06 6.60
CA LEU A 301 20.48 -6.80 5.37
C LEU A 301 21.78 -6.30 4.73
N THR A 302 21.96 -4.99 4.68
CA THR A 302 23.18 -4.37 4.14
C THR A 302 24.39 -4.73 4.96
N ALA A 303 24.30 -4.70 6.30
CA ALA A 303 25.37 -5.09 7.21
C ALA A 303 25.78 -6.57 7.06
N GLU A 304 24.82 -7.44 6.73
CA GLU A 304 25.02 -8.86 6.51
C GLU A 304 25.40 -9.21 5.05
N GLY A 305 25.52 -8.21 4.17
CA GLY A 305 25.85 -8.41 2.76
C GLY A 305 24.76 -9.14 1.96
N ILE A 306 23.50 -9.11 2.42
CA ILE A 306 22.36 -9.76 1.75
C ILE A 306 21.81 -8.81 0.71
N ASP A 307 21.76 -9.22 -0.57
CA ASP A 307 21.14 -8.45 -1.64
C ASP A 307 19.61 -8.50 -1.55
N TYR A 308 18.95 -7.37 -1.82
CA TYR A 308 17.51 -7.24 -1.74
C TYR A 308 16.96 -6.18 -2.68
N LEU A 309 15.66 -6.29 -3.02
CA LEU A 309 14.88 -5.24 -3.66
C LEU A 309 13.93 -4.60 -2.64
N ARG A 310 13.93 -3.27 -2.60
CA ARG A 310 13.01 -2.51 -1.76
C ARG A 310 11.77 -2.10 -2.56
N ILE A 311 10.59 -2.44 -2.03
CA ILE A 311 9.29 -2.01 -2.55
C ILE A 311 8.88 -0.72 -1.84
N GLY A 312 8.58 0.31 -2.62
CA GLY A 312 8.19 1.62 -2.09
C GLY A 312 8.62 2.76 -3.00
N SER A 313 8.44 4.00 -2.56
CA SER A 313 8.85 5.20 -3.28
C SER A 313 10.20 5.72 -2.79
N SER A 314 10.88 6.53 -3.63
CA SER A 314 12.12 7.21 -3.26
C SER A 314 11.95 8.19 -2.10
N LEU A 315 10.74 8.74 -1.93
CA LEU A 315 10.41 9.66 -0.86
C LEU A 315 10.23 8.97 0.49
N SER A 316 9.75 7.73 0.47
CA SER A 316 9.54 6.92 1.69
C SER A 316 10.77 6.13 2.12
N ALA A 317 11.83 6.10 1.30
CA ALA A 317 13.06 5.37 1.56
C ALA A 317 14.17 6.31 2.04
N ALA A 318 14.87 5.93 3.11
CA ALA A 318 16.08 6.65 3.50
C ALA A 318 17.09 6.70 2.35
N PRO A 319 17.85 7.80 2.15
CA PRO A 319 18.76 7.99 1.02
C PRO A 319 19.74 6.83 0.81
N ALA A 320 20.21 6.21 1.89
CA ALA A 320 21.13 5.08 1.85
C ALA A 320 20.59 3.86 1.12
N TYR A 321 19.25 3.67 1.08
CA TYR A 321 18.60 2.47 0.52
C TYR A 321 17.85 2.72 -0.78
N ARG A 322 17.94 3.94 -1.36
CA ARG A 322 17.24 4.29 -2.61
C ARG A 322 17.73 3.51 -3.82
N LYS A 323 19.00 3.11 -3.83
CA LYS A 323 19.59 2.29 -4.89
C LYS A 323 18.97 0.89 -5.01
N GLN A 324 18.43 0.36 -3.90
CA GLN A 324 17.75 -0.93 -3.83
C GLN A 324 16.26 -0.87 -4.18
N LEU A 325 15.71 0.33 -4.41
CA LEU A 325 14.31 0.45 -4.82
C LEU A 325 14.06 -0.29 -6.14
N LEU A 326 12.98 -1.07 -6.17
CA LEU A 326 12.56 -1.79 -7.37
C LEU A 326 12.46 -0.85 -8.58
N GLN A 327 11.86 0.33 -8.40
CA GLN A 327 11.73 1.34 -9.46
C GLN A 327 13.10 1.81 -9.96
N THR A 328 14.05 2.09 -9.07
CA THR A 328 15.41 2.50 -9.45
C THR A 328 16.09 1.40 -10.25
N ARG A 329 16.05 0.16 -9.76
CA ARG A 329 16.69 -0.99 -10.42
C ARG A 329 16.01 -1.35 -11.75
N VAL A 330 14.70 -1.12 -11.88
CA VAL A 330 13.96 -1.30 -13.15
C VAL A 330 14.34 -0.22 -14.17
N ASN A 331 14.58 1.01 -13.75
CA ASN A 331 15.01 2.09 -14.64
C ASN A 331 16.41 1.82 -15.25
N ASP A 332 17.23 1.01 -14.57
CA ASP A 332 18.53 0.57 -15.09
C ASP A 332 18.40 -0.55 -16.14
N CYS A 333 17.22 -1.15 -16.30
CA CYS A 333 16.93 -2.20 -17.26
C CYS A 333 16.52 -1.60 -18.62
N GLY A 334 17.15 -2.05 -19.70
CA GLY A 334 16.83 -1.59 -21.06
C GLY A 334 15.63 -2.31 -21.69
N LYS A 335 15.25 -3.48 -21.16
CA LYS A 335 14.20 -4.36 -21.73
C LYS A 335 13.33 -4.99 -20.66
N LEU A 336 12.09 -5.27 -21.02
CA LEU A 336 11.12 -5.92 -20.14
C LEU A 336 11.58 -7.32 -19.65
N THR A 337 12.34 -8.03 -20.50
CA THR A 337 12.94 -9.33 -20.15
C THR A 337 13.97 -9.21 -19.02
N GLU A 338 14.72 -8.12 -18.98
CA GLU A 338 15.70 -7.84 -17.92
C GLU A 338 14.98 -7.54 -16.60
N VAL A 339 13.89 -6.77 -16.65
CA VAL A 339 13.03 -6.52 -15.49
C VAL A 339 12.48 -7.82 -14.91
N ARG A 340 11.99 -8.70 -15.79
CA ARG A 340 11.48 -10.02 -15.37
C ARG A 340 12.58 -10.84 -14.73
N THR A 341 13.77 -10.90 -15.35
CA THR A 341 14.92 -11.61 -14.80
C THR A 341 15.37 -11.03 -13.45
N LEU A 342 15.35 -9.71 -13.28
CA LEU A 342 15.64 -9.05 -12.01
C LEU A 342 14.68 -9.52 -10.91
N ILE A 343 13.37 -9.49 -11.19
CA ILE A 343 12.35 -9.94 -10.24
C ILE A 343 12.50 -11.43 -9.92
N GLU A 344 12.70 -12.28 -10.93
CA GLU A 344 12.83 -13.72 -10.76
C GLU A 344 14.07 -14.12 -9.94
N ARG A 345 15.22 -13.48 -10.20
CA ARG A 345 16.49 -13.80 -9.53
C ARG A 345 16.63 -13.22 -8.13
N THR A 346 15.98 -12.12 -7.84
CA THR A 346 16.07 -11.51 -6.51
C THR A 346 15.41 -12.41 -5.48
N ARG A 347 16.14 -12.76 -4.44
CA ARG A 347 15.69 -13.68 -3.39
C ARG A 347 14.95 -12.97 -2.25
N VAL A 348 15.31 -11.72 -1.95
CA VAL A 348 14.76 -10.97 -0.81
C VAL A 348 14.10 -9.69 -1.31
N PHE A 349 12.84 -9.51 -0.93
CA PHE A 349 12.07 -8.29 -1.16
C PHE A 349 11.70 -7.66 0.17
N VAL A 350 11.84 -6.35 0.29
CA VAL A 350 11.61 -5.62 1.54
C VAL A 350 10.68 -4.43 1.29
N GLY A 351 9.70 -4.21 2.15
CA GLY A 351 8.81 -3.06 2.01
C GLY A 351 7.78 -2.97 3.14
N THR A 352 6.97 -1.91 3.11
CA THR A 352 5.82 -1.85 4.02
C THR A 352 4.72 -2.79 3.53
N THR A 353 3.88 -3.28 4.46
CA THR A 353 2.67 -4.05 4.10
C THR A 353 1.79 -3.30 3.13
N THR A 354 1.67 -1.97 3.29
CA THR A 354 0.94 -1.09 2.37
C THR A 354 1.57 -1.07 0.97
N ALA A 355 2.90 -1.03 0.87
CA ALA A 355 3.60 -1.04 -0.42
C ALA A 355 3.40 -2.37 -1.17
N PHE A 356 3.42 -3.49 -0.47
CA PHE A 356 3.11 -4.80 -1.06
C PHE A 356 1.64 -4.91 -1.48
N ASN A 357 0.70 -4.46 -0.65
CA ASN A 357 -0.74 -4.44 -0.98
C ASN A 357 -1.05 -3.56 -2.20
N ALA A 358 -0.27 -2.50 -2.42
CA ALA A 358 -0.40 -1.63 -3.59
C ALA A 358 0.11 -2.27 -4.89
N GLN A 359 0.85 -3.38 -4.82
CA GLN A 359 1.45 -4.05 -5.97
C GLN A 359 1.03 -5.53 -6.09
N PRO A 360 -0.26 -5.82 -6.27
CA PRO A 360 -0.74 -7.21 -6.36
C PRO A 360 -0.16 -7.97 -7.55
N ALA A 361 0.27 -7.27 -8.61
CA ALA A 361 0.96 -7.86 -9.76
C ALA A 361 2.28 -8.55 -9.38
N LEU A 362 2.96 -8.11 -8.34
CA LEU A 362 4.18 -8.76 -7.86
C LEU A 362 3.92 -10.22 -7.49
N PHE A 363 2.81 -10.49 -6.81
CA PHE A 363 2.41 -11.84 -6.41
C PHE A 363 2.02 -12.75 -7.59
N GLN A 364 1.69 -12.17 -8.75
CA GLN A 364 1.48 -12.92 -9.99
C GLN A 364 2.80 -13.29 -10.67
N LEU A 365 3.81 -12.45 -10.50
CA LEU A 365 5.15 -12.63 -11.11
C LEU A 365 6.09 -13.46 -10.23
N LYS A 366 5.89 -13.42 -8.90
CA LYS A 366 6.79 -14.02 -7.93
C LYS A 366 6.02 -14.74 -6.83
N GLN A 367 6.41 -15.99 -6.58
CA GLN A 367 5.98 -16.74 -5.39
C GLN A 367 7.04 -16.58 -4.30
N PHE A 368 6.60 -16.47 -3.07
CA PHE A 368 7.45 -16.37 -1.89
C PHE A 368 7.32 -17.62 -1.02
N ASP A 369 8.45 -18.25 -0.70
CA ASP A 369 8.48 -19.37 0.23
C ASP A 369 8.20 -18.93 1.65
N LEU A 370 8.62 -17.71 1.99
CA LEU A 370 8.48 -17.13 3.31
C LEU A 370 8.10 -15.65 3.21
N ALA A 371 7.13 -15.22 4.00
CA ALA A 371 6.94 -13.83 4.37
C ALA A 371 7.19 -13.65 5.87
N ILE A 372 8.00 -12.67 6.24
CA ILE A 372 8.17 -12.24 7.63
C ILE A 372 7.57 -10.85 7.75
N ILE A 373 6.62 -10.68 8.66
CA ILE A 373 5.95 -9.42 8.92
C ILE A 373 6.33 -8.98 10.33
N ASP A 374 7.19 -7.97 10.41
CA ASP A 374 7.62 -7.38 11.68
C ASP A 374 6.61 -6.32 12.14
N GLU A 375 6.52 -6.14 13.45
CA GLU A 375 5.53 -5.27 14.11
C GLU A 375 4.08 -5.60 13.72
N ALA A 376 3.79 -6.88 13.50
CA ALA A 376 2.47 -7.34 13.03
C ALA A 376 1.33 -7.00 14.00
N SER A 377 1.62 -6.81 15.29
CA SER A 377 0.64 -6.38 16.30
C SER A 377 0.10 -4.96 16.09
N GLN A 378 0.78 -4.14 15.30
CA GLN A 378 0.34 -2.79 14.92
C GLN A 378 -0.56 -2.77 13.69
N LEU A 379 -0.82 -3.92 13.07
CA LEU A 379 -1.60 -4.04 11.84
C LEU A 379 -3.01 -4.55 12.15
N LEU A 380 -4.00 -3.86 11.62
CA LEU A 380 -5.37 -4.38 11.61
C LEU A 380 -5.50 -5.54 10.63
N GLU A 381 -6.31 -6.51 10.97
CA GLU A 381 -6.51 -7.74 10.18
C GLU A 381 -6.88 -7.47 8.70
N PRO A 382 -7.73 -6.49 8.33
CA PRO A 382 -7.98 -6.15 6.94
C PRO A 382 -6.74 -5.73 6.13
N HIS A 383 -5.71 -5.19 6.78
CA HIS A 383 -4.44 -4.84 6.11
C HIS A 383 -3.59 -6.07 5.81
N LEU A 384 -3.71 -7.11 6.62
CA LEU A 384 -2.95 -8.35 6.48
C LEU A 384 -3.64 -9.37 5.58
N ILE A 385 -4.97 -9.50 5.68
CA ILE A 385 -5.71 -10.61 5.07
C ILE A 385 -5.48 -10.70 3.56
N GLY A 386 -5.32 -9.56 2.88
CA GLY A 386 -5.02 -9.51 1.46
C GLY A 386 -3.66 -10.14 1.11
N LEU A 387 -2.63 -9.84 1.91
CA LEU A 387 -1.29 -10.40 1.76
C LEU A 387 -1.29 -11.90 2.07
N LEU A 388 -1.91 -12.28 3.19
CA LEU A 388 -1.98 -13.67 3.64
C LEU A 388 -2.77 -14.56 2.67
N SER A 389 -3.67 -13.97 1.91
CA SER A 389 -4.55 -14.65 0.93
C SER A 389 -4.09 -14.50 -0.52
N ALA A 390 -2.99 -13.77 -0.77
CA ALA A 390 -2.50 -13.56 -2.13
C ALA A 390 -2.25 -14.91 -2.83
N CYS A 391 -2.74 -15.02 -4.07
CA CYS A 391 -2.67 -16.24 -4.87
C CYS A 391 -2.14 -15.94 -6.27
N ALA A 392 -1.42 -16.91 -6.82
CA ALA A 392 -1.03 -16.94 -8.22
C ALA A 392 -1.37 -18.32 -8.79
N ASN A 393 -2.06 -18.36 -9.93
CA ASN A 393 -2.42 -19.62 -10.60
C ASN A 393 -3.14 -20.62 -9.67
N GLY A 394 -4.05 -20.13 -8.82
CA GLY A 394 -4.82 -20.97 -7.87
C GLY A 394 -4.02 -21.51 -6.68
N LYS A 395 -2.77 -21.08 -6.49
CA LYS A 395 -1.93 -21.45 -5.35
C LYS A 395 -1.60 -20.22 -4.50
N PRO A 396 -1.40 -20.38 -3.17
CA PRO A 396 -0.93 -19.29 -2.34
C PRO A 396 0.39 -18.71 -2.90
N ALA A 397 0.44 -17.39 -3.07
CA ALA A 397 1.65 -16.71 -3.51
C ALA A 397 2.70 -16.61 -2.39
N ILE A 398 2.29 -16.78 -1.14
CA ILE A 398 3.15 -16.88 0.04
C ILE A 398 2.89 -18.24 0.68
N ARG A 399 3.90 -19.08 0.75
CA ARG A 399 3.76 -20.43 1.33
C ARG A 399 3.70 -20.38 2.86
N LYS A 400 4.73 -19.81 3.49
CA LYS A 400 4.91 -19.70 4.95
C LYS A 400 4.88 -18.25 5.40
N ILE A 401 4.27 -18.01 6.53
CA ILE A 401 4.10 -16.68 7.12
C ILE A 401 4.65 -16.73 8.55
N VAL A 402 5.52 -15.77 8.87
CA VAL A 402 6.01 -15.52 10.23
C VAL A 402 5.54 -14.13 10.64
N LEU A 403 4.71 -14.05 11.65
CA LEU A 403 4.27 -12.79 12.24
C LEU A 403 5.07 -12.53 13.52
N ILE A 404 5.75 -11.38 13.55
CA ILE A 404 6.56 -10.95 14.69
C ILE A 404 5.88 -9.75 15.32
N GLY A 405 5.68 -9.76 16.65
CA GLY A 405 5.05 -8.64 17.32
C GLY A 405 4.98 -8.77 18.83
N ASP A 406 4.26 -7.83 19.42
CA ASP A 406 3.97 -7.82 20.86
C ASP A 406 2.52 -7.34 21.06
N HIS A 407 1.65 -8.27 21.44
CA HIS A 407 0.23 -7.99 21.65
C HIS A 407 -0.07 -7.12 22.90
N LYS A 408 0.95 -6.81 23.70
CA LYS A 408 0.85 -5.91 24.86
C LYS A 408 1.33 -4.49 24.58
N GLN A 409 1.86 -4.23 23.37
CA GLN A 409 2.12 -2.87 22.92
C GLN A 409 0.83 -2.16 22.50
N LEU A 410 0.93 -0.85 22.20
CA LEU A 410 -0.19 -0.06 21.74
C LEU A 410 -0.85 -0.76 20.53
N PRO A 411 -2.17 -0.93 20.56
CA PRO A 411 -2.89 -1.50 19.43
C PRO A 411 -2.84 -0.58 18.20
N ALA A 412 -3.14 -1.14 17.06
CA ALA A 412 -3.28 -0.41 15.80
C ALA A 412 -4.38 0.66 15.86
#